data_15225ae79209d96284bff2d1b03e2aed
#
_entry.id   15225ae79209d96284bff2d1b03e2aed
#
_cell.length_a   1.000
_cell.length_b   1.000
_cell.length_c   1.000
_cell.angle_alpha   90.00
_cell.angle_beta   90.00
_cell.angle_gamma   90.00
#
_symmetry.space_group_name_H-M   'P 1'
#
loop_
_entity.id
_entity.type
_entity.pdbx_description
1 polymer ?
#
loop_
_entity_poly.entity_id
_entity_poly.type
_entity_poly.pdbx_seq_one_letter_code
_entity_poly.pdbx_strand_id
1 'polypeptide(L)'
;SAYYRLQAANDWGNPLNLESSINALLFGYDFGPYYRAGGVSIGLKMETRKVRHEVKAFAESHWADEKNTNVSLANLLGRSDPPPNMQADEITIAGLAGRLRLQAGVDPDALVTTGTIWGEAGVGDVQYARLAIGATATVPLFWRLGGSLEWSAGTTFGDVPTQRLYYVAGPQTVRSFEANQITGEAFWLVRTEMAVGYPIFRLVAFGDFGSAGELSELGSADPFVAVGGGVSLLDGLLRADLARGVHGAGPLRWQFLLYLDALM
;
A
#
# COMPACT_ATOMS: atom_id res chain seq x y z
N SER A 1 3.62 -19.39 -15.57
CA SER A 1 4.19 -19.86 -14.28
C SER A 1 3.15 -20.62 -13.49
N ALA A 2 3.56 -21.67 -12.76
CA ALA A 2 2.78 -22.29 -11.70
C ALA A 2 3.36 -21.81 -10.37
N TYR A 3 2.53 -21.63 -9.34
CA TYR A 3 2.96 -21.10 -8.05
C TYR A 3 2.09 -21.62 -6.89
N TYR A 4 2.70 -21.64 -5.72
CA TYR A 4 2.07 -21.77 -4.43
C TYR A 4 2.79 -20.82 -3.47
N ARG A 5 2.15 -19.70 -3.11
CA ARG A 5 2.83 -18.62 -2.40
C ARG A 5 1.91 -17.82 -1.50
N LEU A 6 2.52 -17.14 -0.55
CA LEU A 6 1.87 -16.07 0.20
C LEU A 6 1.66 -14.86 -0.71
N GLN A 7 0.48 -14.26 -0.66
CA GLN A 7 0.15 -13.00 -1.35
C GLN A 7 -0.39 -11.99 -0.36
N ALA A 8 -0.13 -10.72 -0.62
CA ALA A 8 -0.75 -9.62 0.13
C ALA A 8 -2.08 -9.25 -0.52
N ALA A 9 -3.11 -9.09 0.29
CA ALA A 9 -4.41 -8.61 -0.20
C ALA A 9 -4.31 -7.17 -0.73
N ASN A 10 -3.50 -6.35 -0.09
CA ASN A 10 -3.29 -4.94 -0.47
C ASN A 10 -2.20 -4.78 -1.55
N ASP A 11 -2.31 -5.50 -2.65
CA ASP A 11 -1.33 -5.54 -3.74
C ASP A 11 -1.23 -4.24 -4.57
N TRP A 12 -2.18 -3.33 -4.40
CA TRP A 12 -2.20 -2.02 -5.05
C TRP A 12 -1.36 -0.97 -4.30
N GLY A 13 -1.29 -1.01 -2.97
CA GLY A 13 -0.64 -0.02 -2.12
C GLY A 13 0.53 -0.55 -1.29
N ASN A 14 0.56 -1.85 -1.03
CA ASN A 14 1.62 -2.46 -0.22
C ASN A 14 1.92 -3.90 -0.67
N PRO A 15 2.52 -4.09 -1.82
CA PRO A 15 2.89 -5.43 -2.27
C PRO A 15 3.92 -6.05 -1.34
N LEU A 16 3.87 -7.37 -1.19
CA LEU A 16 4.92 -8.15 -0.54
C LEU A 16 6.25 -7.91 -1.25
N ASN A 17 7.20 -7.31 -0.55
CA ASN A 17 8.53 -7.04 -1.04
C ASN A 17 9.58 -7.29 0.05
N LEU A 18 10.85 -7.15 -0.31
CA LEU A 18 11.96 -7.32 0.63
C LEU A 18 11.87 -6.34 1.81
N GLU A 19 11.39 -5.13 1.55
CA GLU A 19 11.18 -4.07 2.54
C GLU A 19 10.19 -4.50 3.63
N SER A 20 9.01 -5.03 3.26
CA SER A 20 8.03 -5.55 4.21
C SER A 20 8.63 -6.67 5.09
N SER A 21 9.43 -7.55 4.50
CA SER A 21 10.10 -8.64 5.22
C SER A 21 11.14 -8.11 6.20
N ILE A 22 11.92 -7.10 5.83
CA ILE A 22 12.92 -6.47 6.71
C ILE A 22 12.22 -5.70 7.82
N ASN A 23 11.14 -4.98 7.53
CA ASN A 23 10.35 -4.27 8.53
C ASN A 23 9.76 -5.23 9.57
N ALA A 24 9.21 -6.37 9.13
CA ALA A 24 8.72 -7.40 10.02
C ALA A 24 9.85 -7.97 10.91
N LEU A 25 11.01 -8.28 10.33
CA LEU A 25 12.13 -8.88 11.06
C LEU A 25 12.77 -7.92 12.07
N LEU A 26 13.04 -6.68 11.67
CA LEU A 26 13.75 -5.72 12.52
C LEU A 26 12.83 -5.05 13.54
N PHE A 27 11.65 -4.64 13.12
CA PHE A 27 10.78 -3.77 13.92
C PHE A 27 9.54 -4.48 14.46
N GLY A 28 9.28 -5.71 14.02
CA GLY A 28 8.09 -6.47 14.42
C GLY A 28 6.79 -5.93 13.84
N TYR A 29 6.86 -5.05 12.84
CA TYR A 29 5.71 -4.51 12.15
C TYR A 29 5.44 -5.29 10.87
N ASP A 30 4.41 -6.11 10.91
CA ASP A 30 3.84 -6.76 9.74
C ASP A 30 2.46 -6.18 9.48
N PHE A 31 2.42 -5.19 8.61
CA PHE A 31 1.21 -4.45 8.26
C PHE A 31 0.40 -5.10 7.13
N GLY A 32 0.88 -6.21 6.57
CA GLY A 32 0.23 -6.87 5.46
C GLY A 32 -0.92 -7.77 5.88
N PRO A 33 -2.10 -7.67 5.23
CA PRO A 33 -3.08 -8.73 5.22
C PRO A 33 -2.65 -9.79 4.19
N TYR A 34 -2.43 -11.02 4.63
CA TYR A 34 -1.90 -12.07 3.78
C TYR A 34 -2.89 -13.21 3.60
N TYR A 35 -2.83 -13.84 2.44
CA TYR A 35 -3.53 -15.09 2.13
C TYR A 35 -2.61 -15.99 1.30
N ARG A 36 -2.92 -17.25 1.25
CA ARG A 36 -2.18 -18.20 0.43
C ARG A 36 -2.89 -18.39 -0.89
N ALA A 37 -2.12 -18.39 -1.98
CA ALA A 37 -2.65 -18.65 -3.30
C ALA A 37 -1.80 -19.70 -4.03
N GLY A 38 -2.47 -20.66 -4.67
CA GLY A 38 -1.87 -21.66 -5.52
C GLY A 38 -2.56 -21.71 -6.86
N GLY A 39 -1.78 -21.69 -7.94
CA GLY A 39 -2.39 -21.66 -9.25
C GLY A 39 -1.38 -21.54 -10.39
N VAL A 40 -1.91 -21.14 -11.52
CA VAL A 40 -1.15 -20.91 -12.75
C VAL A 40 -1.43 -19.52 -13.31
N SER A 41 -0.44 -18.92 -13.92
CA SER A 41 -0.64 -17.68 -14.65
C SER A 41 0.23 -17.60 -15.89
N ILE A 42 -0.27 -16.89 -16.88
CA ILE A 42 0.47 -16.49 -18.07
C ILE A 42 0.30 -14.98 -18.24
N GLY A 43 1.37 -14.29 -18.56
CA GLY A 43 1.32 -12.84 -18.69
C GLY A 43 2.40 -12.31 -19.60
N LEU A 44 2.16 -11.09 -20.06
CA LEU A 44 3.07 -10.27 -20.85
C LEU A 44 3.40 -9.01 -20.05
N LYS A 45 4.69 -8.72 -19.94
CA LYS A 45 5.21 -7.50 -19.37
C LYS A 45 6.06 -6.80 -20.40
N MET A 46 5.76 -5.55 -20.67
CA MET A 46 6.59 -4.69 -21.53
C MET A 46 6.96 -3.45 -20.74
N GLU A 47 8.23 -3.11 -20.79
CA GLU A 47 8.79 -2.02 -20.04
C GLU A 47 9.68 -1.16 -20.92
N THR A 48 9.39 0.11 -20.94
CA THR A 48 10.21 1.15 -21.54
C THR A 48 10.55 2.17 -20.47
N ARG A 49 11.40 3.14 -20.76
CA ARG A 49 11.79 4.19 -19.81
C ARG A 49 10.60 5.00 -19.25
N LYS A 50 9.51 5.11 -20.01
CA LYS A 50 8.34 5.96 -19.65
C LYS A 50 7.05 5.17 -19.44
N VAL A 51 6.99 3.95 -19.91
CA VAL A 51 5.76 3.15 -19.89
C VAL A 51 6.11 1.74 -19.46
N ARG A 52 5.43 1.26 -18.44
CA ARG A 52 5.41 -0.14 -18.05
C ARG A 52 3.97 -0.63 -18.13
N HIS A 53 3.74 -1.68 -18.87
CA HIS A 53 2.45 -2.35 -18.85
C HIS A 53 2.63 -3.85 -18.61
N GLU A 54 1.68 -4.40 -17.91
CA GLU A 54 1.60 -5.81 -17.57
C GLU A 54 0.17 -6.27 -17.75
N VAL A 55 -0.02 -7.41 -18.38
CA VAL A 55 -1.31 -8.09 -18.49
C VAL A 55 -1.08 -9.55 -18.16
N LYS A 56 -1.92 -10.13 -17.31
CA LYS A 56 -1.85 -11.55 -16.95
C LYS A 56 -3.24 -12.17 -16.97
N ALA A 57 -3.32 -13.41 -17.43
CA ALA A 57 -4.42 -14.33 -17.16
C ALA A 57 -3.98 -15.28 -16.03
N PHE A 58 -4.90 -15.63 -15.14
CA PHE A 58 -4.62 -16.49 -14.00
C PHE A 58 -5.77 -17.43 -13.71
N ALA A 59 -5.45 -18.56 -13.08
CA ALA A 59 -6.41 -19.46 -12.44
C ALA A 59 -5.77 -19.90 -11.11
N GLU A 60 -6.43 -19.59 -10.00
CA GLU A 60 -5.85 -19.79 -8.66
C GLU A 60 -6.91 -20.14 -7.62
N SER A 61 -6.51 -20.90 -6.62
CA SER A 61 -7.29 -21.13 -5.40
C SER A 61 -6.66 -20.35 -4.25
N HIS A 62 -7.50 -19.83 -3.37
CA HIS A 62 -7.10 -19.05 -2.21
C HIS A 62 -7.44 -19.76 -0.92
N TRP A 63 -6.61 -19.57 0.09
CA TRP A 63 -6.81 -20.07 1.44
C TRP A 63 -6.40 -19.02 2.46
N ALA A 64 -7.07 -19.03 3.61
CA ALA A 64 -6.60 -18.29 4.77
C ALA A 64 -5.21 -18.81 5.20
N ASP A 65 -4.38 -17.93 5.68
CA ASP A 65 -3.07 -18.29 6.23
C ASP A 65 -2.88 -17.65 7.62
N GLU A 66 -2.34 -18.40 8.56
CA GLU A 66 -2.09 -17.91 9.91
C GLU A 66 -0.70 -17.26 9.99
N LYS A 67 -0.62 -16.13 10.69
CA LYS A 67 0.68 -15.52 11.04
C LYS A 67 1.32 -16.33 12.16
N ASN A 68 2.17 -17.26 11.82
CA ASN A 68 2.84 -18.16 12.78
C ASN A 68 4.24 -17.68 13.22
N THR A 69 4.69 -16.50 12.75
CA THR A 69 6.05 -16.04 13.00
C THR A 69 6.05 -14.93 14.06
N ASN A 70 6.50 -15.29 15.27
CA ASN A 70 6.71 -14.35 16.39
C ASN A 70 8.19 -13.93 16.50
N VAL A 71 9.01 -14.19 15.48
CA VAL A 71 10.44 -13.90 15.50
C VAL A 71 10.72 -12.55 14.90
N SER A 72 10.89 -11.56 15.77
CA SER A 72 11.46 -10.26 15.40
C SER A 72 12.43 -9.79 16.47
N LEU A 73 13.36 -8.91 16.11
CA LEU A 73 14.24 -8.27 17.10
C LEU A 73 13.43 -7.46 18.12
N ALA A 74 12.32 -6.89 17.71
CA ALA A 74 11.43 -6.14 18.60
C ALA A 74 10.72 -7.05 19.62
N ASN A 75 10.34 -8.26 19.24
CA ASN A 75 9.75 -9.25 20.17
C ASN A 75 10.77 -9.77 21.18
N LEU A 76 12.02 -9.94 20.78
CA LEU A 76 13.12 -10.27 21.72
C LEU A 76 13.32 -9.18 22.78
N LEU A 77 12.88 -7.93 22.51
CA LEU A 77 12.93 -6.80 23.41
C LEU A 77 11.61 -6.55 24.18
N GLY A 78 10.66 -7.51 24.13
CA GLY A 78 9.41 -7.46 24.92
C GLY A 78 8.27 -6.66 24.29
N ARG A 79 8.27 -6.45 22.98
CA ARG A 79 7.13 -5.88 22.25
C ARG A 79 6.02 -6.90 22.02
N SER A 80 4.78 -6.41 21.88
CA SER A 80 3.59 -7.23 21.64
C SER A 80 3.65 -7.96 20.30
N ASP A 81 2.96 -9.08 20.20
CA ASP A 81 2.77 -9.85 19.00
C ASP A 81 2.17 -9.02 17.85
N PRO A 82 2.51 -9.33 16.60
CA PRO A 82 1.90 -8.69 15.44
C PRO A 82 0.39 -8.92 15.42
N PRO A 83 -0.40 -8.00 14.84
CA PRO A 83 -1.85 -8.16 14.76
C PRO A 83 -2.21 -9.45 14.00
N PRO A 84 -3.38 -10.05 14.29
CA PRO A 84 -3.83 -11.26 13.62
C PRO A 84 -3.94 -11.02 12.11
N ASN A 85 -3.75 -12.08 11.33
CA ASN A 85 -3.91 -12.01 9.89
C ASN A 85 -5.38 -11.85 9.50
N MET A 86 -5.63 -11.41 8.26
CA MET A 86 -6.98 -11.40 7.70
C MET A 86 -7.52 -12.83 7.55
N GLN A 87 -8.83 -12.95 7.63
CA GLN A 87 -9.53 -14.17 7.25
C GLN A 87 -9.87 -14.09 5.76
N ALA A 88 -9.09 -14.75 4.92
CA ALA A 88 -9.35 -14.81 3.48
C ALA A 88 -10.45 -15.82 3.18
N ASP A 89 -11.25 -15.53 2.17
CA ASP A 89 -12.26 -16.48 1.68
C ASP A 89 -11.56 -17.62 0.93
N GLU A 90 -12.00 -18.86 1.20
CA GLU A 90 -11.55 -20.04 0.47
C GLU A 90 -12.33 -20.13 -0.86
N ILE A 91 -11.67 -19.77 -1.95
CA ILE A 91 -12.28 -19.68 -3.27
C ILE A 91 -11.34 -20.16 -4.37
N THR A 92 -11.92 -20.57 -5.49
CA THR A 92 -11.21 -20.86 -6.74
C THR A 92 -11.74 -19.94 -7.82
N ILE A 93 -10.84 -19.20 -8.46
CA ILE A 93 -11.17 -18.21 -9.48
C ILE A 93 -10.21 -18.29 -10.67
N ALA A 94 -10.70 -17.86 -11.83
CA ALA A 94 -9.89 -17.57 -12.99
C ALA A 94 -10.18 -16.14 -13.45
N GLY A 95 -9.17 -15.46 -13.99
CA GLY A 95 -9.36 -14.06 -14.30
C GLY A 95 -8.27 -13.43 -15.15
N LEU A 96 -8.44 -12.14 -15.34
CA LEU A 96 -7.50 -11.26 -16.02
C LEU A 96 -7.12 -10.11 -15.11
N ALA A 97 -5.86 -9.73 -15.10
CA ALA A 97 -5.39 -8.53 -14.43
C ALA A 97 -4.46 -7.73 -15.34
N GLY A 98 -4.51 -6.41 -15.21
CA GLY A 98 -3.67 -5.51 -15.95
C GLY A 98 -3.18 -4.34 -15.12
N ARG A 99 -1.95 -3.87 -15.41
CA ARG A 99 -1.37 -2.67 -14.81
C ARG A 99 -0.69 -1.86 -15.89
N LEU A 100 -0.98 -0.56 -15.90
CA LEU A 100 -0.30 0.42 -16.75
C LEU A 100 0.32 1.47 -15.83
N ARG A 101 1.63 1.70 -15.95
CA ARG A 101 2.34 2.80 -15.30
C ARG A 101 2.95 3.69 -16.35
N LEU A 102 2.70 4.99 -16.22
CA LEU A 102 3.22 6.04 -17.07
C LEU A 102 4.10 6.96 -16.24
N GLN A 103 5.25 7.35 -16.75
CA GLN A 103 6.15 8.29 -16.09
C GLN A 103 6.48 9.44 -17.01
N ALA A 104 6.35 10.67 -16.50
CA ALA A 104 6.81 11.89 -17.14
C ALA A 104 7.81 12.60 -16.21
N GLY A 105 8.86 13.15 -16.81
CA GLY A 105 10.02 13.61 -16.05
C GLY A 105 10.98 12.47 -15.72
N VAL A 106 12.28 12.76 -15.79
CA VAL A 106 13.38 11.83 -15.44
C VAL A 106 14.47 12.54 -14.66
N ASP A 107 14.36 13.85 -14.57
CA ASP A 107 15.30 14.71 -13.87
C ASP A 107 14.79 14.90 -12.43
N PRO A 108 15.50 14.42 -11.41
CA PRO A 108 15.10 14.59 -10.01
C PRO A 108 15.11 16.07 -9.57
N ASP A 109 15.78 16.94 -10.31
CA ASP A 109 15.80 18.38 -10.07
C ASP A 109 14.65 19.11 -10.81
N ALA A 110 13.70 18.38 -11.38
CA ALA A 110 12.51 18.90 -12.03
C ALA A 110 11.25 18.15 -11.57
N LEU A 111 10.09 18.56 -12.06
CA LEU A 111 8.85 17.85 -11.79
C LEU A 111 8.90 16.42 -12.40
N VAL A 112 8.74 15.44 -11.54
CA VAL A 112 8.55 14.04 -11.93
C VAL A 112 7.13 13.63 -11.58
N THR A 113 6.42 13.05 -12.55
CA THR A 113 5.06 12.54 -12.33
C THR A 113 4.97 11.09 -12.75
N THR A 114 4.22 10.30 -11.99
CA THR A 114 3.89 8.92 -12.32
C THR A 114 2.38 8.73 -12.22
N GLY A 115 1.78 8.14 -13.25
CA GLY A 115 0.38 7.71 -13.23
C GLY A 115 0.31 6.19 -13.29
N THR A 116 -0.62 5.58 -12.57
CA THR A 116 -0.86 4.14 -12.59
C THR A 116 -2.35 3.86 -12.74
N ILE A 117 -2.67 2.94 -13.61
CA ILE A 117 -4.01 2.35 -13.73
C ILE A 117 -3.84 0.85 -13.51
N TRP A 118 -4.68 0.28 -12.69
CA TRP A 118 -4.65 -1.13 -12.38
C TRP A 118 -6.06 -1.68 -12.32
N GLY A 119 -6.28 -2.87 -12.88
CA GLY A 119 -7.58 -3.53 -12.89
C GLY A 119 -7.45 -5.05 -12.87
N GLU A 120 -8.48 -5.70 -12.36
CA GLU A 120 -8.60 -7.15 -12.29
C GLU A 120 -10.08 -7.54 -12.40
N ALA A 121 -10.34 -8.65 -13.08
CA ALA A 121 -11.65 -9.28 -13.09
C ALA A 121 -11.48 -10.78 -12.90
N GLY A 122 -12.33 -11.38 -12.10
CA GLY A 122 -12.32 -12.80 -11.77
C GLY A 122 -13.72 -13.44 -11.85
N VAL A 123 -13.75 -14.69 -12.23
CA VAL A 123 -14.93 -15.54 -12.29
C VAL A 123 -14.61 -16.92 -11.70
N GLY A 124 -15.57 -17.58 -11.11
CA GLY A 124 -15.42 -18.88 -10.47
C GLY A 124 -16.42 -19.04 -9.34
N ASP A 125 -15.96 -19.30 -8.13
CA ASP A 125 -16.83 -19.35 -6.94
C ASP A 125 -17.48 -18.00 -6.65
N VAL A 126 -16.83 -16.91 -7.07
CA VAL A 126 -17.33 -15.52 -7.03
C VAL A 126 -17.11 -14.84 -8.38
N GLN A 127 -17.85 -13.76 -8.64
CA GLN A 127 -17.67 -12.93 -9.83
C GLN A 127 -17.47 -11.48 -9.42
N TYR A 128 -16.29 -10.92 -9.75
CA TYR A 128 -15.96 -9.56 -9.38
C TYR A 128 -15.13 -8.87 -10.45
N ALA A 129 -15.12 -7.57 -10.40
CA ALA A 129 -14.14 -6.72 -11.06
C ALA A 129 -13.68 -5.63 -10.09
N ARG A 130 -12.43 -5.19 -10.23
CA ARG A 130 -11.88 -4.07 -9.48
C ARG A 130 -10.98 -3.19 -10.35
N LEU A 131 -11.00 -1.91 -10.06
CA LEU A 131 -10.23 -0.91 -10.78
C LEU A 131 -9.65 0.09 -9.79
N ALA A 132 -8.39 0.43 -9.94
CA ALA A 132 -7.77 1.52 -9.22
C ALA A 132 -6.91 2.38 -10.15
N ILE A 133 -6.88 3.66 -9.81
CA ILE A 133 -6.04 4.66 -10.48
C ILE A 133 -5.25 5.41 -9.42
N GLY A 134 -4.08 5.90 -9.78
CA GLY A 134 -3.28 6.72 -8.89
C GLY A 134 -2.27 7.57 -9.65
N ALA A 135 -1.79 8.60 -9.01
CA ALA A 135 -0.71 9.42 -9.51
C ALA A 135 0.15 9.95 -8.36
N THR A 136 1.43 10.11 -8.66
CA THR A 136 2.40 10.74 -7.78
C THR A 136 3.05 11.89 -8.54
N ALA A 137 3.22 13.02 -7.88
CA ALA A 137 3.98 14.15 -8.38
C ALA A 137 5.03 14.54 -7.34
N THR A 138 6.28 14.65 -7.76
CA THR A 138 7.40 15.10 -6.92
C THR A 138 8.03 16.31 -7.57
N VAL A 139 8.25 17.37 -6.81
CA VAL A 139 8.77 18.64 -7.31
C VAL A 139 9.81 19.22 -6.36
N PRO A 140 11.00 19.61 -6.83
CA PRO A 140 11.88 20.52 -6.11
C PRO A 140 11.23 21.90 -6.07
N LEU A 141 11.14 22.51 -4.89
CA LEU A 141 10.51 23.83 -4.72
C LEU A 141 11.56 24.94 -4.75
N PHE A 142 12.36 25.04 -3.72
CA PHE A 142 13.45 26.01 -3.67
C PHE A 142 14.54 25.52 -2.70
N TRP A 143 15.77 25.91 -2.97
CA TRP A 143 16.95 25.50 -2.21
C TRP A 143 17.05 23.97 -2.11
N ARG A 144 16.73 23.38 -0.95
CA ARG A 144 16.73 21.92 -0.69
C ARG A 144 15.37 21.42 -0.21
N LEU A 145 14.35 22.20 -0.42
CA LEU A 145 12.98 21.84 -0.12
C LEU A 145 12.38 21.17 -1.35
N GLY A 146 11.86 19.99 -1.16
CA GLY A 146 11.04 19.27 -2.13
C GLY A 146 9.65 18.99 -1.59
N GLY A 147 8.71 18.81 -2.48
CA GLY A 147 7.34 18.42 -2.17
C GLY A 147 6.92 17.20 -2.98
N SER A 148 6.08 16.37 -2.41
CA SER A 148 5.40 15.29 -3.12
C SER A 148 3.91 15.27 -2.80
N LEU A 149 3.15 14.89 -3.81
CA LEU A 149 1.72 14.65 -3.73
C LEU A 149 1.45 13.28 -4.36
N GLU A 150 0.80 12.42 -3.62
CA GLU A 150 0.26 11.16 -4.10
C GLU A 150 -1.25 11.17 -3.93
N TRP A 151 -1.97 10.66 -4.91
CA TRP A 151 -3.38 10.38 -4.80
C TRP A 151 -3.72 9.06 -5.47
N SER A 152 -4.69 8.37 -4.94
CA SER A 152 -5.23 7.16 -5.55
C SER A 152 -6.69 6.98 -5.18
N ALA A 153 -7.42 6.28 -6.04
CA ALA A 153 -8.80 5.90 -5.80
C ALA A 153 -9.10 4.59 -6.54
N GLY A 154 -10.05 3.84 -6.03
CA GLY A 154 -10.46 2.60 -6.67
C GLY A 154 -11.83 2.15 -6.21
N THR A 155 -12.38 1.20 -6.95
CA THR A 155 -13.68 0.59 -6.65
C THR A 155 -13.73 -0.84 -7.15
N THR A 156 -14.63 -1.60 -6.57
CA THR A 156 -14.94 -2.99 -6.91
C THR A 156 -16.39 -3.10 -7.39
N PHE A 157 -16.68 -4.19 -8.07
CA PHE A 157 -18.02 -4.53 -8.58
C PHE A 157 -18.24 -6.03 -8.44
N GLY A 158 -19.47 -6.44 -8.13
CA GLY A 158 -19.87 -7.85 -7.99
C GLY A 158 -19.58 -8.43 -6.61
N ASP A 159 -19.44 -9.73 -6.51
CA ASP A 159 -19.20 -10.45 -5.25
C ASP A 159 -17.70 -10.45 -4.92
N VAL A 160 -17.24 -9.42 -4.24
CA VAL A 160 -15.82 -9.20 -3.99
C VAL A 160 -15.34 -9.99 -2.79
N PRO A 161 -14.40 -10.93 -2.95
CA PRO A 161 -13.88 -11.67 -1.81
C PRO A 161 -13.01 -10.78 -0.91
N THR A 162 -12.95 -11.09 0.38
CA THR A 162 -12.26 -10.31 1.41
C THR A 162 -10.82 -9.92 1.02
N GLN A 163 -10.07 -10.85 0.43
CA GLN A 163 -8.69 -10.60 -0.01
C GLN A 163 -8.58 -9.71 -1.26
N ARG A 164 -9.69 -9.26 -1.83
CA ARG A 164 -9.74 -8.34 -2.97
C ARG A 164 -10.33 -6.97 -2.62
N LEU A 165 -10.74 -6.75 -1.38
CA LEU A 165 -11.12 -5.43 -0.88
C LEU A 165 -9.91 -4.49 -0.83
N TYR A 166 -10.17 -3.19 -0.69
CA TYR A 166 -9.15 -2.17 -0.48
C TYR A 166 -8.92 -1.95 1.02
N TYR A 167 -7.65 -1.92 1.41
CA TYR A 167 -7.20 -1.75 2.79
C TYR A 167 -6.42 -0.44 2.88
N VAL A 168 -6.94 0.53 3.63
CA VAL A 168 -6.42 1.90 3.72
C VAL A 168 -6.09 2.22 5.18
N ALA A 169 -4.97 1.77 5.67
CA ALA A 169 -4.38 2.20 6.92
C ALA A 169 -2.96 1.64 7.03
N GLY A 170 -2.10 2.30 7.77
CA GLY A 170 -0.71 1.91 7.97
C GLY A 170 0.29 2.82 7.27
N PRO A 171 1.59 2.54 7.37
CA PRO A 171 2.67 3.45 6.98
C PRO A 171 2.64 3.88 5.51
N GLN A 172 2.13 3.04 4.63
CA GLN A 172 2.11 3.29 3.19
C GLN A 172 0.80 3.91 2.69
N THR A 173 -0.18 4.13 3.57
CA THR A 173 -1.45 4.76 3.24
C THR A 173 -1.76 5.90 4.21
N VAL A 174 -2.63 5.72 5.20
CA VAL A 174 -2.89 6.73 6.24
C VAL A 174 -2.14 6.31 7.52
N ARG A 175 -1.04 7.00 7.81
CA ARG A 175 -0.19 6.74 8.98
C ARG A 175 -0.95 6.97 10.30
N SER A 176 -0.48 6.41 11.41
CA SER A 176 -1.08 6.54 12.75
C SER A 176 -2.39 5.77 12.98
N PHE A 177 -2.88 5.03 11.99
CA PHE A 177 -3.97 4.10 12.14
C PHE A 177 -3.45 2.67 12.06
N GLU A 178 -4.11 1.74 12.74
CA GLU A 178 -3.70 0.33 12.70
C GLU A 178 -3.85 -0.23 11.29
N ALA A 179 -2.89 -1.02 10.87
CA ALA A 179 -2.92 -1.62 9.55
C ALA A 179 -4.24 -2.37 9.34
N ASN A 180 -4.84 -2.19 8.17
CA ASN A 180 -6.11 -2.82 7.78
C ASN A 180 -7.34 -2.38 8.59
N GLN A 181 -7.23 -1.34 9.41
CA GLN A 181 -8.37 -0.81 10.17
C GLN A 181 -9.49 -0.27 9.27
N ILE A 182 -9.14 0.22 8.10
CA ILE A 182 -10.07 0.83 7.14
C ILE A 182 -10.12 -0.07 5.91
N THR A 183 -11.26 -0.67 5.65
CA THR A 183 -11.45 -1.63 4.56
C THR A 183 -12.75 -1.35 3.84
N GLY A 184 -12.77 -1.50 2.51
CA GLY A 184 -13.99 -1.30 1.74
C GLY A 184 -13.89 -1.74 0.29
N GLU A 185 -15.03 -1.72 -0.37
CA GLU A 185 -15.18 -2.00 -1.81
C GLU A 185 -14.68 -0.84 -2.68
N ALA A 186 -14.65 0.35 -2.12
CA ALA A 186 -14.11 1.54 -2.76
C ALA A 186 -13.22 2.31 -1.78
N PHE A 187 -12.28 3.08 -2.30
CA PHE A 187 -11.39 3.91 -1.51
C PHE A 187 -10.96 5.16 -2.26
N TRP A 188 -10.50 6.13 -1.50
CA TRP A 188 -9.64 7.20 -1.99
C TRP A 188 -8.55 7.50 -0.96
N LEU A 189 -7.40 7.98 -1.44
CA LEU A 189 -6.22 8.31 -0.64
C LEU A 189 -5.54 9.53 -1.24
N VAL A 190 -5.14 10.47 -0.38
CA VAL A 190 -4.27 11.60 -0.71
C VAL A 190 -3.15 11.67 0.32
N ARG A 191 -1.91 11.73 -0.14
CA ARG A 191 -0.74 11.90 0.73
C ARG A 191 0.09 13.07 0.25
N THR A 192 0.54 13.86 1.19
CA THR A 192 1.40 15.01 0.90
C THR A 192 2.64 14.93 1.78
N GLU A 193 3.79 15.24 1.20
CA GLU A 193 5.03 15.36 1.96
C GLU A 193 5.81 16.60 1.53
N MET A 194 6.47 17.21 2.49
CA MET A 194 7.48 18.23 2.29
C MET A 194 8.77 17.79 2.98
N ALA A 195 9.86 17.76 2.24
CA ALA A 195 11.15 17.32 2.75
C ALA A 195 12.21 18.39 2.52
N VAL A 196 13.03 18.66 3.54
CA VAL A 196 14.11 19.62 3.47
C VAL A 196 15.41 18.98 3.96
N GLY A 197 16.48 19.15 3.21
CA GLY A 197 17.81 18.65 3.55
C GLY A 197 18.55 18.04 2.38
N TYR A 198 19.53 17.23 2.68
CA TYR A 198 20.34 16.47 1.73
C TYR A 198 19.81 15.04 1.57
N PRO A 199 20.13 14.34 0.48
CA PRO A 199 19.72 12.94 0.30
C PRO A 199 20.12 12.04 1.47
N ILE A 200 21.26 12.27 2.10
CA ILE A 200 21.70 11.50 3.25
C ILE A 200 20.86 11.75 4.52
N PHE A 201 20.28 12.95 4.64
CA PHE A 201 19.46 13.36 5.79
C PHE A 201 18.47 14.45 5.40
N ARG A 202 17.17 14.17 5.52
CA ARG A 202 16.09 15.13 5.31
C ARG A 202 15.15 15.14 6.52
N LEU A 203 14.68 16.31 6.87
CA LEU A 203 13.51 16.47 7.72
C LEU A 203 12.26 16.43 6.84
N VAL A 204 11.24 15.75 7.30
CA VAL A 204 9.99 15.56 6.55
C VAL A 204 8.82 15.99 7.40
N ALA A 205 7.86 16.70 6.78
CA ALA A 205 6.53 16.94 7.31
C ALA A 205 5.51 16.33 6.33
N PHE A 206 4.43 15.77 6.84
CA PHE A 206 3.46 15.09 6.01
C PHE A 206 2.01 15.21 6.50
N GLY A 207 1.09 14.99 5.56
CA GLY A 207 -0.33 14.83 5.81
C GLY A 207 -0.91 13.72 4.93
N ASP A 208 -1.65 12.81 5.55
CA ASP A 208 -2.32 11.70 4.90
C ASP A 208 -3.82 11.81 5.12
N PHE A 209 -4.59 11.60 4.06
CA PHE A 209 -6.05 11.67 4.04
C PHE A 209 -6.57 10.45 3.27
N GLY A 210 -7.56 9.77 3.78
CA GLY A 210 -8.13 8.64 3.07
C GLY A 210 -9.39 8.09 3.70
N SER A 211 -10.13 7.35 2.92
CA SER A 211 -11.31 6.63 3.36
C SER A 211 -11.51 5.37 2.52
N ALA A 212 -12.15 4.36 3.08
CA ALA A 212 -12.66 3.21 2.34
C ALA A 212 -13.99 2.78 2.93
N GLY A 213 -14.84 2.22 2.08
CA GLY A 213 -16.18 1.78 2.42
C GLY A 213 -16.95 1.35 1.17
N GLU A 214 -18.27 1.36 1.25
CA GLU A 214 -19.14 1.19 0.08
C GLU A 214 -19.04 2.41 -0.84
N LEU A 215 -19.07 2.18 -2.15
CA LEU A 215 -18.96 3.26 -3.13
C LEU A 215 -20.03 4.33 -2.96
N SER A 216 -21.26 3.92 -2.60
CA SER A 216 -22.41 4.79 -2.38
C SER A 216 -22.23 5.75 -1.18
N GLU A 217 -21.47 5.35 -0.19
CA GLU A 217 -21.27 6.09 1.06
C GLU A 217 -19.93 6.83 1.11
N LEU A 218 -19.01 6.50 0.22
CA LEU A 218 -17.64 7.01 0.25
C LEU A 218 -17.55 8.55 0.17
N GLY A 219 -18.48 9.18 -0.53
CA GLY A 219 -18.55 10.65 -0.65
C GLY A 219 -19.05 11.37 0.61
N SER A 220 -19.74 10.67 1.50
CA SER A 220 -20.28 11.18 2.76
C SER A 220 -19.54 10.65 4.00
N ALA A 221 -18.70 9.64 3.82
CA ALA A 221 -17.93 9.05 4.92
C ALA A 221 -16.89 10.03 5.45
N ASP A 222 -16.78 10.11 6.77
CA ASP A 222 -15.74 10.89 7.43
C ASP A 222 -14.34 10.35 7.06
N PRO A 223 -13.43 11.22 6.59
CA PRO A 223 -12.09 10.77 6.22
C PRO A 223 -11.26 10.45 7.46
N PHE A 224 -10.34 9.52 7.31
CA PHE A 224 -9.23 9.34 8.23
C PHE A 224 -8.12 10.33 7.86
N VAL A 225 -7.65 11.08 8.84
CA VAL A 225 -6.63 12.11 8.64
C VAL A 225 -5.50 11.91 9.64
N ALA A 226 -4.29 11.86 9.13
CA ALA A 226 -3.08 11.85 9.92
C ALA A 226 -2.12 12.96 9.49
N VAL A 227 -1.41 13.51 10.45
CA VAL A 227 -0.33 14.49 10.22
C VAL A 227 0.89 14.08 11.03
N GLY A 228 2.05 14.52 10.59
CA GLY A 228 3.26 14.21 11.32
C GLY A 228 4.50 14.79 10.71
N GLY A 229 5.61 14.35 11.27
CA GLY A 229 6.94 14.70 10.78
C GLY A 229 7.92 13.61 11.12
N GLY A 230 9.05 13.64 10.44
CA GLY A 230 10.05 12.60 10.62
C GLY A 230 11.38 12.94 10.02
N VAL A 231 12.20 11.90 9.97
CA VAL A 231 13.54 11.93 9.40
C VAL A 231 13.64 10.87 8.32
N SER A 232 14.16 11.27 7.18
CA SER A 232 14.48 10.40 6.06
C SER A 232 15.99 10.34 5.91
N LEU A 233 16.56 9.15 5.91
CA LEU A 233 17.97 8.87 5.78
C LEU A 233 18.26 8.10 4.51
N LEU A 234 19.47 8.32 3.94
CA LEU A 234 19.98 7.60 2.76
C LEU A 234 18.99 7.66 1.58
N ASP A 235 18.52 8.87 1.28
CA ASP A 235 17.55 9.16 0.21
C ASP A 235 16.20 8.44 0.35
N GLY A 236 15.72 8.31 1.60
CA GLY A 236 14.44 7.69 1.89
C GLY A 236 14.53 6.22 2.30
N LEU A 237 15.68 5.57 2.11
CA LEU A 237 15.82 4.15 2.45
C LEU A 237 15.41 3.84 3.89
N LEU A 238 15.75 4.70 4.85
CA LEU A 238 15.37 4.55 6.25
C LEU A 238 14.52 5.76 6.68
N ARG A 239 13.34 5.48 7.21
CA ARG A 239 12.38 6.47 7.70
C ARG A 239 12.09 6.28 9.18
N ALA A 240 12.07 7.37 9.90
CA ALA A 240 11.58 7.44 11.28
C ALA A 240 10.56 8.57 11.38
N ASP A 241 9.29 8.21 11.49
CA ASP A 241 8.17 9.15 11.47
C ASP A 241 7.45 9.13 12.81
N LEU A 242 7.01 10.31 13.25
CA LEU A 242 6.08 10.50 14.35
C LEU A 242 4.76 11.01 13.74
N ALA A 243 3.76 10.15 13.72
CA ALA A 243 2.46 10.41 13.14
C ALA A 243 1.39 10.56 14.21
N ARG A 244 0.39 11.39 13.95
CA ARG A 244 -0.80 11.54 14.78
C ARG A 244 -2.05 11.51 13.94
N GLY A 245 -3.00 10.63 14.29
CA GLY A 245 -4.37 10.72 13.80
C GLY A 245 -5.02 11.98 14.34
N VAL A 246 -5.61 12.79 13.48
CA VAL A 246 -6.29 14.04 13.88
C VAL A 246 -7.78 13.98 13.61
N HIS A 247 -8.22 13.07 12.73
CA HIS A 247 -9.63 12.80 12.44
C HIS A 247 -9.80 11.34 12.01
N GLY A 248 -10.94 10.73 12.35
CA GLY A 248 -11.28 9.35 11.99
C GLY A 248 -11.80 8.54 13.17
N ALA A 249 -12.31 7.34 12.92
CA ALA A 249 -12.81 6.44 13.95
C ALA A 249 -11.66 5.83 14.76
N GLY A 250 -11.85 5.72 16.07
CA GLY A 250 -10.90 5.14 17.00
C GLY A 250 -10.03 6.16 17.75
N PRO A 251 -9.10 5.69 18.58
CA PRO A 251 -8.28 6.56 19.39
C PRO A 251 -7.24 7.31 18.55
N LEU A 252 -7.31 8.62 18.54
CA LEU A 252 -6.34 9.52 17.90
C LEU A 252 -5.05 9.55 18.70
N ARG A 253 -4.11 8.68 18.38
CA ARG A 253 -2.84 8.48 19.11
C ARG A 253 -1.66 9.02 18.33
N TRP A 254 -0.59 9.31 19.07
CA TRP A 254 0.74 9.41 18.48
C TRP A 254 1.28 8.01 18.23
N GLN A 255 1.82 7.80 17.05
CA GLN A 255 2.49 6.55 16.66
C GLN A 255 3.88 6.87 16.13
N PHE A 256 4.87 6.18 16.68
CA PHE A 256 6.22 6.19 16.16
C PHE A 256 6.36 5.04 15.16
N LEU A 257 6.77 5.38 13.95
CA LEU A 257 6.97 4.44 12.84
C LEU A 257 8.45 4.45 12.46
N LEU A 258 9.04 3.29 12.39
CA LEU A 258 10.39 3.08 11.88
C LEU A 258 10.29 2.03 10.77
N TYR A 259 10.68 2.39 9.56
CA TYR A 259 10.51 1.52 8.40
C TYR A 259 11.53 1.83 7.32
N LEU A 260 11.73 0.87 6.44
CA LEU A 260 12.42 1.07 5.18
C LEU A 260 11.37 1.54 4.17
N ASP A 261 11.72 2.56 3.42
CA ASP A 261 10.90 3.09 2.33
C ASP A 261 11.81 3.13 1.10
N ALA A 262 11.68 2.14 0.25
CA ALA A 262 12.43 2.14 -0.99
C ALA A 262 11.79 3.15 -1.96
N LEU A 263 12.31 4.34 -1.97
CA LEU A 263 12.03 5.30 -3.03
C LEU A 263 12.56 4.74 -4.35
N MET A 264 11.69 4.15 -5.13
CA MET A 264 11.95 3.83 -6.52
C MET A 264 11.02 4.57 -7.45
#